data_66826ab0dc541234d1bb889b9b02f554
#
_entry.id   66826ab0dc541234d1bb889b9b02f554
#
_cell.length_a   1.000
_cell.length_b   1.000
_cell.length_c   1.000
_cell.angle_alpha   90.00
_cell.angle_beta   90.00
_cell.angle_gamma   90.00
#
_symmetry.space_group_name_H-M   'P 1'
#
loop_
_entity.id
_entity.type
_entity.pdbx_description
1 polymer ?
#
loop_
_entity_poly.entity_id
_entity_poly.type
_entity_poly.pdbx_seq_one_letter_code
_entity_poly.pdbx_strand_id
1 'polypeptide(L)'
;MPLTRGNGARRAAVCSVLLVAGLAAAPGLAGAEPGQPCGIGKSLRYIVVFDQGTRAEEAQRRIGAACGETVTFYSQIGVAVASSKDRAFTDRLSDARAFSTQQELGGQGSASKRKNRSRLTAAIKASPSVATTDRSGEQWDMSMIKADEAHRYSVGSRSVVVGVLDSGIDAGHPDLAAAVDPSVSAGCVSGAPDTRREAWQPSAFEHGTHVAGTIAAANDGKGTTGVAPGVRLASVKVVDDDGYVSPESAVCGFMWAATKGVRVVNSSFTAGPWTLTCKDKGSEQWVVHEAMRRAVTYATNRGVLTVAAIGNEGTNLASAKCDALPGELRGVIGVSSIGADRTKASYSSYGLGIADLTAPGGDHRQKPQSANQGCVLSTVPAGYGYYCGTSMATPHVVGVAALLASRFPSAGPTALTKMLSNQAETLPCPSDYDLNDDGAQDAACSGYADYNGFYGHGLVNALNAVR
;
A
#
# COMPACT_ATOMS: atom_id res chain seq x y z
N MET A 1 -65.57 56.97 14.24
CA MET A 1 -65.94 58.02 15.28
C MET A 1 -64.85 58.05 16.31
N PRO A 2 -64.50 59.19 16.87
CA PRO A 2 -63.79 60.31 16.25
C PRO A 2 -62.49 60.62 17.00
N LEU A 3 -61.55 61.18 16.29
CA LEU A 3 -60.84 62.46 16.54
C LEU A 3 -60.57 62.90 18.00
N THR A 4 -59.27 63.15 18.29
CA THR A 4 -58.92 64.52 18.75
C THR A 4 -57.45 64.84 18.52
N ARG A 5 -57.26 66.07 18.05
CA ARG A 5 -55.97 66.75 17.74
C ARG A 5 -55.33 67.24 19.06
N GLY A 6 -54.03 67.42 19.04
CA GLY A 6 -53.27 68.20 19.99
C GLY A 6 -52.00 68.74 19.38
N ASN A 7 -51.96 70.03 19.11
CA ASN A 7 -50.83 70.85 18.64
C ASN A 7 -49.80 71.07 19.76
N GLY A 8 -48.52 71.20 19.34
CA GLY A 8 -47.63 71.95 20.24
C GLY A 8 -46.15 71.89 19.87
N ALA A 9 -45.71 72.98 19.34
CA ALA A 9 -44.42 73.67 19.53
C ALA A 9 -43.13 73.13 18.84
N ARG A 10 -42.69 73.89 17.89
CA ARG A 10 -41.33 73.91 17.24
C ARG A 10 -40.25 74.27 18.27
N ARG A 11 -39.17 73.52 18.30
CA ARG A 11 -37.84 74.03 18.68
C ARG A 11 -36.84 73.51 17.61
N ALA A 12 -36.21 74.48 16.95
CA ALA A 12 -35.11 74.24 16.01
C ALA A 12 -33.84 73.83 16.79
N ALA A 13 -33.25 72.77 16.49
CA ALA A 13 -31.89 72.43 16.88
C ALA A 13 -31.06 72.26 15.64
N VAL A 14 -30.01 73.05 15.51
CA VAL A 14 -29.00 73.04 14.48
C VAL A 14 -28.15 71.77 14.70
N CYS A 15 -28.21 70.81 13.81
CA CYS A 15 -27.31 69.72 13.78
C CYS A 15 -26.26 69.97 12.70
N SER A 16 -25.03 70.15 13.16
CA SER A 16 -23.83 70.17 12.30
C SER A 16 -23.62 68.83 11.67
N VAL A 17 -23.66 68.78 10.35
CA VAL A 17 -23.36 67.57 9.56
C VAL A 17 -21.84 67.44 9.50
N LEU A 18 -21.29 66.48 10.27
CA LEU A 18 -19.94 65.94 10.02
C LEU A 18 -20.02 64.88 8.91
N LEU A 19 -19.53 65.25 7.73
CA LEU A 19 -19.25 64.32 6.66
C LEU A 19 -18.08 63.43 7.05
N VAL A 20 -18.37 62.20 7.49
CA VAL A 20 -17.39 61.12 7.54
C VAL A 20 -17.35 60.49 6.18
N ALA A 21 -16.29 60.76 5.42
CA ALA A 21 -15.99 60.08 4.18
C ALA A 21 -15.62 58.62 4.56
N GLY A 22 -16.60 57.71 4.38
CA GLY A 22 -16.35 56.27 4.44
C GLY A 22 -15.56 55.86 3.22
N LEU A 23 -14.24 55.61 3.40
CA LEU A 23 -13.47 54.82 2.47
C LEU A 23 -14.06 53.39 2.48
N ALA A 24 -14.77 53.01 1.44
CA ALA A 24 -15.09 51.64 1.12
C ALA A 24 -13.74 50.94 0.83
N ALA A 25 -13.24 50.20 1.80
CA ALA A 25 -12.16 49.25 1.57
C ALA A 25 -12.71 48.14 0.65
N ALA A 26 -12.24 48.10 -0.58
CA ALA A 26 -12.35 46.95 -1.44
C ALA A 26 -11.78 45.73 -0.71
N PRO A 27 -12.36 44.53 -0.87
CA PRO A 27 -11.74 43.33 -0.30
C PRO A 27 -10.38 43.17 -0.96
N GLY A 28 -9.34 43.52 -0.23
CA GLY A 28 -7.97 43.32 -0.66
C GLY A 28 -7.77 41.81 -0.86
N LEU A 29 -7.38 41.47 -2.06
CA LEU A 29 -6.65 40.23 -2.30
C LEU A 29 -5.61 40.10 -1.20
N ALA A 30 -5.75 39.11 -0.35
CA ALA A 30 -4.73 38.76 0.65
C ALA A 30 -3.47 38.36 -0.13
N GLY A 31 -2.70 39.38 -0.50
CA GLY A 31 -1.33 39.22 -0.96
C GLY A 31 -0.50 38.71 0.22
N ALA A 32 0.19 37.62 0.05
CA ALA A 32 1.17 37.15 0.98
C ALA A 32 2.08 38.31 1.39
N GLU A 33 2.20 38.55 2.71
CA GLU A 33 3.18 39.50 3.23
C GLU A 33 4.60 39.12 2.74
N PRO A 34 5.41 40.04 2.26
CA PRO A 34 6.73 39.74 1.81
C PRO A 34 7.61 39.32 3.01
N GLY A 35 7.91 38.01 3.05
CA GLY A 35 9.17 37.57 3.65
C GLY A 35 9.25 37.36 5.14
N GLN A 36 8.38 36.56 5.75
CA GLN A 36 8.85 35.90 6.97
C GLN A 36 10.00 34.98 6.61
N PRO A 37 11.18 35.08 7.35
CA PRO A 37 12.33 34.24 7.07
C PRO A 37 11.95 32.75 7.21
N CYS A 38 12.58 31.90 6.39
CA CYS A 38 12.37 30.47 6.46
C CYS A 38 12.83 29.90 7.80
N GLY A 39 12.05 29.00 8.37
CA GLY A 39 12.36 28.34 9.64
C GLY A 39 13.64 27.51 9.58
N ILE A 40 14.35 27.40 10.71
CA ILE A 40 15.58 26.63 10.88
C ILE A 40 15.34 25.41 11.76
N GLY A 41 14.57 24.45 11.32
CA GLY A 41 14.25 23.21 12.04
C GLY A 41 15.01 21.98 11.52
N LYS A 42 14.61 20.80 12.01
CA LYS A 42 14.97 19.52 11.39
C LYS A 42 14.31 19.47 10.01
N SER A 43 15.05 19.04 9.00
CA SER A 43 14.46 18.80 7.67
C SER A 43 13.45 17.67 7.74
N LEU A 44 12.23 17.94 7.29
CA LEU A 44 11.14 16.95 7.16
C LEU A 44 10.83 16.76 5.69
N ARG A 45 10.35 15.56 5.33
CA ARG A 45 9.83 15.28 4.00
C ARG A 45 8.32 15.48 3.97
N TYR A 46 7.87 15.92 2.80
CA TYR A 46 6.48 16.19 2.52
C TYR A 46 6.09 15.57 1.17
N ILE A 47 4.92 14.95 1.12
CA ILE A 47 4.24 14.72 -0.15
C ILE A 47 3.38 15.92 -0.44
N VAL A 48 3.42 16.42 -1.69
CA VAL A 48 2.71 17.63 -2.12
C VAL A 48 1.87 17.30 -3.35
N VAL A 49 0.58 17.59 -3.29
CA VAL A 49 -0.37 17.35 -4.39
C VAL A 49 -0.69 18.67 -5.05
N PHE A 50 -0.33 18.80 -6.32
CA PHE A 50 -0.67 19.90 -7.23
C PHE A 50 -1.84 19.51 -8.14
N ASP A 51 -2.38 20.48 -8.84
CA ASP A 51 -3.31 20.22 -9.94
C ASP A 51 -2.61 19.41 -11.05
N GLN A 52 -3.36 18.49 -11.66
CA GLN A 52 -2.84 17.73 -12.79
C GLN A 52 -2.53 18.69 -13.96
N GLY A 53 -1.36 18.51 -14.57
CA GLY A 53 -0.87 19.40 -15.60
C GLY A 53 0.02 20.56 -15.10
N THR A 54 0.21 20.72 -13.78
CA THR A 54 1.21 21.65 -13.23
C THR A 54 2.59 21.31 -13.80
N ARG A 55 3.29 22.32 -14.32
CA ARG A 55 4.64 22.16 -14.87
C ARG A 55 5.69 22.06 -13.76
N ALA A 56 6.78 21.37 -14.06
CA ALA A 56 7.84 21.10 -13.07
C ALA A 56 8.43 22.39 -12.52
N GLU A 57 8.70 23.38 -13.37
CA GLU A 57 9.25 24.68 -12.97
C GLU A 57 8.31 25.46 -12.05
N GLU A 58 7.00 25.32 -12.26
CA GLU A 58 6.01 25.96 -11.41
C GLU A 58 5.93 25.28 -10.04
N ALA A 59 5.88 23.96 -10.01
CA ALA A 59 5.91 23.21 -8.77
C ALA A 59 7.17 23.53 -7.94
N GLN A 60 8.33 23.57 -8.58
CA GLN A 60 9.61 23.94 -7.95
C GLN A 60 9.60 25.36 -7.40
N ARG A 61 9.11 26.34 -8.16
CA ARG A 61 9.00 27.72 -7.68
C ARG A 61 8.08 27.83 -6.46
N ARG A 62 6.92 27.17 -6.49
CA ARG A 62 5.95 27.19 -5.38
C ARG A 62 6.51 26.53 -4.12
N ILE A 63 7.19 25.39 -4.25
CA ILE A 63 7.89 24.72 -3.15
C ILE A 63 8.98 25.62 -2.59
N GLY A 64 9.79 26.25 -3.44
CA GLY A 64 10.85 27.19 -3.02
C GLY A 64 10.31 28.41 -2.32
N ALA A 65 9.23 29.03 -2.83
CA ALA A 65 8.57 30.18 -2.19
C ALA A 65 7.98 29.82 -0.81
N ALA A 66 7.62 28.56 -0.60
CA ALA A 66 7.16 28.01 0.68
C ALA A 66 8.30 27.57 1.62
N CYS A 67 9.57 27.89 1.31
CA CYS A 67 10.75 27.48 2.07
C CYS A 67 11.05 25.97 2.01
N GLY A 68 10.74 25.32 0.91
CA GLY A 68 11.06 23.92 0.65
C GLY A 68 12.04 23.72 -0.50
N GLU A 69 12.58 22.51 -0.57
CA GLU A 69 13.39 22.01 -1.69
C GLU A 69 12.68 20.84 -2.34
N THR A 70 12.63 20.81 -3.68
CA THR A 70 12.04 19.70 -4.41
C THR A 70 13.00 18.53 -4.45
N VAL A 71 12.61 17.39 -3.86
CA VAL A 71 13.34 16.11 -3.96
C VAL A 71 13.07 15.47 -5.33
N THR A 72 11.79 15.39 -5.72
CA THR A 72 11.37 14.94 -7.04
C THR A 72 9.97 15.48 -7.36
N PHE A 73 9.65 15.55 -8.66
CA PHE A 73 8.31 15.89 -9.13
C PHE A 73 7.84 14.89 -10.19
N TYR A 74 6.80 14.17 -9.87
CA TYR A 74 6.12 13.24 -10.75
C TYR A 74 5.07 14.01 -11.59
N SER A 75 5.50 14.65 -12.65
CA SER A 75 4.68 15.52 -13.48
C SER A 75 3.47 14.82 -14.08
N GLN A 76 3.57 13.50 -14.33
CA GLN A 76 2.49 12.68 -14.89
C GLN A 76 1.28 12.61 -13.98
N ILE A 77 1.46 12.82 -12.69
CA ILE A 77 0.42 12.72 -11.67
C ILE A 77 0.25 14.00 -10.84
N GLY A 78 1.06 15.04 -11.10
CA GLY A 78 1.03 16.30 -10.34
C GLY A 78 1.39 16.12 -8.85
N VAL A 79 2.32 15.23 -8.52
CA VAL A 79 2.75 14.97 -7.15
C VAL A 79 4.24 15.23 -7.01
N ALA A 80 4.61 16.03 -5.99
CA ALA A 80 6.00 16.25 -5.62
C ALA A 80 6.33 15.58 -4.28
N VAL A 81 7.60 15.22 -4.12
CA VAL A 81 8.23 15.03 -2.83
C VAL A 81 9.11 16.23 -2.58
N ALA A 82 8.92 16.89 -1.45
CA ALA A 82 9.69 18.04 -1.02
C ALA A 82 10.34 17.80 0.33
N SER A 83 11.38 18.57 0.65
CA SER A 83 11.94 18.68 1.98
C SER A 83 11.88 20.12 2.47
N SER A 84 11.62 20.34 3.77
CA SER A 84 11.66 21.66 4.37
C SER A 84 12.10 21.60 5.83
N LYS A 85 12.82 22.65 6.25
CA LYS A 85 13.16 22.92 7.65
C LYS A 85 12.14 23.85 8.31
N ASP A 86 11.23 24.42 7.52
CA ASP A 86 10.18 25.31 7.99
C ASP A 86 8.93 24.54 8.38
N ARG A 87 8.51 24.65 9.64
CA ARG A 87 7.29 23.98 10.13
C ARG A 87 6.00 24.56 9.54
N ALA A 88 6.04 25.80 9.05
CA ALA A 88 4.91 26.43 8.37
C ALA A 88 4.89 26.13 6.85
N PHE A 89 5.69 25.19 6.37
CA PHE A 89 5.79 24.83 4.96
C PHE A 89 4.43 24.53 4.33
N THR A 90 3.59 23.74 5.01
CA THR A 90 2.23 23.38 4.54
C THR A 90 1.33 24.62 4.40
N ASP A 91 1.40 25.54 5.37
CA ASP A 91 0.58 26.76 5.37
C ASP A 91 1.02 27.75 4.28
N ARG A 92 2.32 27.75 3.94
CA ARG A 92 2.88 28.62 2.89
C ARG A 92 2.58 28.14 1.48
N LEU A 93 2.21 26.86 1.30
CA LEU A 93 1.89 26.29 -0.03
C LEU A 93 0.56 26.75 -0.64
N SER A 94 -0.24 27.50 0.10
CA SER A 94 -1.53 28.11 -0.30
C SER A 94 -2.51 27.16 -1.01
N ASP A 95 -2.41 27.01 -2.34
CA ASP A 95 -3.35 26.20 -3.15
C ASP A 95 -2.93 24.74 -3.32
N ALA A 96 -1.66 24.39 -3.02
CA ALA A 96 -1.21 23.01 -3.02
C ALA A 96 -1.37 22.40 -1.61
N ARG A 97 -1.75 21.12 -1.56
CA ARG A 97 -1.90 20.41 -0.31
C ARG A 97 -0.69 19.55 -0.04
N ALA A 98 -0.15 19.64 1.16
CA ALA A 98 1.04 18.90 1.58
C ALA A 98 0.79 18.15 2.89
N PHE A 99 1.48 17.03 3.06
CA PHE A 99 1.46 16.21 4.25
C PHE A 99 2.86 15.67 4.56
N SER A 100 3.21 15.61 5.85
CA SER A 100 4.45 15.02 6.32
C SER A 100 4.19 13.94 7.36
N THR A 101 4.49 12.69 7.00
CA THR A 101 4.47 11.57 7.94
C THR A 101 5.38 11.79 9.13
N GLN A 102 6.55 12.39 8.91
CA GLN A 102 7.54 12.65 9.97
C GLN A 102 7.02 13.70 10.97
N GLN A 103 6.26 14.70 10.50
CA GLN A 103 5.63 15.69 11.36
C GLN A 103 4.51 15.06 12.19
N GLU A 104 3.65 14.29 11.56
CA GLU A 104 2.54 13.56 12.21
C GLU A 104 3.06 12.62 13.30
N LEU A 105 4.03 11.78 13.00
CA LEU A 105 4.63 10.86 13.97
C LEU A 105 5.43 11.59 15.06
N GLY A 106 5.99 12.76 14.77
CA GLY A 106 6.70 13.60 15.73
C GLY A 106 5.79 14.27 16.75
N GLY A 107 4.54 14.56 16.37
CA GLY A 107 3.50 15.12 17.24
C GLY A 107 2.84 14.09 18.16
N GLN A 108 2.87 12.81 17.79
CA GLN A 108 2.32 11.75 18.61
C GLN A 108 3.37 11.27 19.63
N GLY A 109 3.05 11.31 20.91
CA GLY A 109 3.94 10.84 21.98
C GLY A 109 4.33 9.37 21.81
N SER A 110 5.48 8.97 22.38
CA SER A 110 6.12 7.65 22.21
C SER A 110 5.23 6.41 22.45
N ALA A 111 4.13 6.54 23.17
CA ALA A 111 3.18 5.45 23.40
C ALA A 111 2.29 5.17 22.17
N SER A 112 1.95 6.20 21.37
CA SER A 112 1.19 6.05 20.11
C SER A 112 2.04 5.45 19.01
N LYS A 113 3.36 5.70 19.00
CA LYS A 113 4.32 5.12 18.03
C LYS A 113 4.35 3.58 18.05
N ARG A 114 4.01 2.95 19.17
CA ARG A 114 3.96 1.48 19.30
C ARG A 114 2.65 0.86 18.81
N LYS A 115 1.53 1.62 18.83
CA LYS A 115 0.22 1.11 18.39
C LYS A 115 0.04 1.16 16.88
N ASN A 116 0.68 2.11 16.20
CA ASN A 116 0.58 2.30 14.74
C ASN A 116 1.70 1.61 13.93
N ARG A 117 2.58 0.84 14.59
CA ARG A 117 3.38 -0.12 13.84
C ARG A 117 2.41 -1.12 13.24
N SER A 118 2.28 -1.11 11.90
CA SER A 118 1.76 -2.28 11.22
C SER A 118 2.49 -3.47 11.85
N ARG A 119 1.77 -4.32 12.54
CA ARG A 119 2.34 -5.55 13.10
C ARG A 119 2.68 -6.42 11.90
N LEU A 120 3.82 -6.13 11.27
CA LEU A 120 4.52 -7.11 10.49
C LEU A 120 4.77 -8.24 11.49
N THR A 121 4.02 -9.30 11.33
CA THR A 121 3.86 -10.39 12.27
C THR A 121 5.22 -10.91 12.73
N ALA A 122 5.32 -11.19 14.00
CA ALA A 122 6.56 -11.69 14.62
C ALA A 122 7.06 -12.91 13.83
N ALA A 123 8.23 -12.75 13.22
CA ALA A 123 8.91 -13.83 12.54
C ALA A 123 9.29 -14.91 13.56
N ILE A 124 8.89 -16.13 13.32
CA ILE A 124 9.50 -17.27 14.00
C ILE A 124 10.81 -17.52 13.24
N LYS A 125 11.93 -17.07 13.82
CA LYS A 125 13.24 -17.26 13.22
C LYS A 125 13.51 -18.74 13.04
N ALA A 126 13.51 -19.21 11.79
CA ALA A 126 14.16 -20.47 11.45
C ALA A 126 15.68 -20.28 11.57
N SER A 127 16.41 -21.34 11.95
CA SER A 127 17.86 -21.29 12.03
C SER A 127 18.46 -20.86 10.68
N PRO A 128 19.48 -19.99 10.69
CA PRO A 128 20.17 -19.59 9.47
C PRO A 128 21.00 -20.80 8.97
N SER A 129 20.43 -21.59 8.09
CA SER A 129 21.15 -22.56 7.31
C SER A 129 20.70 -22.43 5.85
N VAL A 130 21.64 -22.12 4.97
CA VAL A 130 21.41 -22.27 3.53
C VAL A 130 21.07 -23.74 3.33
N ALA A 131 19.79 -24.05 3.03
CA ALA A 131 19.38 -25.43 2.89
C ALA A 131 20.05 -26.00 1.63
N THR A 132 20.76 -27.10 1.84
CA THR A 132 21.26 -27.96 0.75
C THR A 132 20.20 -28.98 0.35
N THR A 133 19.11 -29.07 1.10
CA THR A 133 18.01 -30.02 0.93
C THR A 133 16.75 -29.32 0.44
N ASP A 134 15.94 -30.04 -0.31
CA ASP A 134 14.61 -29.60 -0.76
C ASP A 134 13.68 -29.46 0.46
N ARG A 135 13.06 -28.28 0.59
CA ARG A 135 12.07 -27.96 1.63
C ARG A 135 10.68 -27.70 1.06
N SER A 136 10.46 -27.95 -0.24
CA SER A 136 9.16 -27.76 -0.90
C SER A 136 8.05 -28.59 -0.24
N GLY A 137 8.39 -29.74 0.35
CA GLY A 137 7.46 -30.56 1.11
C GLY A 137 6.94 -29.94 2.40
N GLU A 138 7.56 -28.86 2.89
CA GLU A 138 7.09 -28.07 4.04
C GLU A 138 6.14 -26.91 3.64
N GLN A 139 6.01 -26.64 2.35
CA GLN A 139 5.20 -25.57 1.78
C GLN A 139 3.76 -26.05 1.51
N TRP A 140 2.96 -26.22 2.58
CA TRP A 140 1.55 -26.60 2.51
C TRP A 140 0.71 -25.64 1.66
N ASP A 141 1.12 -24.37 1.65
CA ASP A 141 0.55 -23.25 0.92
C ASP A 141 0.63 -23.46 -0.59
N MET A 142 1.76 -23.93 -1.10
CA MET A 142 1.96 -24.21 -2.53
C MET A 142 1.06 -25.34 -3.04
N SER A 143 0.95 -26.43 -2.25
CA SER A 143 0.04 -27.54 -2.57
C SER A 143 -1.42 -27.09 -2.50
N MET A 144 -1.80 -26.22 -1.56
CA MET A 144 -3.17 -25.74 -1.42
C MET A 144 -3.66 -24.96 -2.66
N ILE A 145 -2.79 -24.13 -3.25
CA ILE A 145 -3.09 -23.40 -4.49
C ILE A 145 -2.72 -24.17 -5.76
N LYS A 146 -2.23 -25.41 -5.64
CA LYS A 146 -1.81 -26.32 -6.74
C LYS A 146 -0.67 -25.73 -7.57
N ALA A 147 0.26 -25.03 -6.94
CA ALA A 147 1.41 -24.46 -7.63
C ALA A 147 2.39 -25.56 -8.11
N ASP A 148 2.61 -26.61 -7.32
CA ASP A 148 3.41 -27.78 -7.65
C ASP A 148 2.87 -28.52 -8.89
N GLU A 149 1.54 -28.64 -9.00
CA GLU A 149 0.92 -29.20 -10.21
C GLU A 149 1.04 -28.24 -11.41
N ALA A 150 0.91 -26.93 -11.19
CA ALA A 150 1.00 -25.90 -12.22
C ALA A 150 2.40 -25.88 -12.87
N HIS A 151 3.45 -26.12 -12.12
CA HIS A 151 4.84 -26.14 -12.62
C HIS A 151 5.08 -27.18 -13.71
N ARG A 152 4.27 -28.22 -13.82
CA ARG A 152 4.31 -29.20 -14.93
C ARG A 152 3.88 -28.58 -16.27
N TYR A 153 3.16 -27.46 -16.25
CA TYR A 153 2.66 -26.76 -17.43
C TYR A 153 3.41 -25.45 -17.67
N SER A 154 3.68 -24.69 -16.61
CA SER A 154 4.38 -23.41 -16.70
C SER A 154 5.00 -23.02 -15.37
N VAL A 155 6.21 -22.51 -15.42
CA VAL A 155 6.93 -21.87 -14.30
C VAL A 155 6.95 -20.35 -14.44
N GLY A 156 6.24 -19.79 -15.42
CA GLY A 156 6.31 -18.39 -15.79
C GLY A 156 7.40 -18.10 -16.85
N SER A 157 7.60 -16.82 -17.15
CA SER A 157 8.54 -16.37 -18.20
C SER A 157 9.41 -15.22 -17.71
N ARG A 158 10.69 -15.24 -18.09
CA ARG A 158 11.63 -14.14 -17.84
C ARG A 158 11.24 -12.81 -18.51
N SER A 159 10.31 -12.83 -19.47
CA SER A 159 9.75 -11.61 -20.05
C SER A 159 8.84 -10.85 -19.05
N VAL A 160 8.31 -11.54 -18.04
CA VAL A 160 7.48 -10.95 -16.98
C VAL A 160 8.36 -10.47 -15.84
N VAL A 161 8.21 -9.20 -15.49
CA VAL A 161 8.83 -8.58 -14.32
C VAL A 161 7.77 -8.36 -13.26
N VAL A 162 8.01 -8.90 -12.07
CA VAL A 162 7.19 -8.65 -10.87
C VAL A 162 7.91 -7.65 -9.98
N GLY A 163 7.26 -6.54 -9.66
CA GLY A 163 7.78 -5.55 -8.72
C GLY A 163 7.37 -5.91 -7.28
N VAL A 164 8.33 -6.16 -6.43
CA VAL A 164 8.11 -6.36 -4.99
C VAL A 164 8.35 -5.02 -4.30
N LEU A 165 7.25 -4.29 -4.05
CA LEU A 165 7.29 -3.05 -3.27
C LEU A 165 7.27 -3.44 -1.79
N ASP A 166 8.46 -3.46 -1.16
CA ASP A 166 8.61 -3.98 0.19
C ASP A 166 9.91 -3.45 0.85
N SER A 167 10.48 -4.18 1.79
CA SER A 167 11.70 -3.83 2.54
C SER A 167 13.02 -4.10 1.79
N GLY A 168 12.94 -4.50 0.52
CA GLY A 168 14.08 -4.93 -0.28
C GLY A 168 14.18 -6.46 -0.35
N ILE A 169 14.94 -6.96 -1.34
CA ILE A 169 15.16 -8.39 -1.57
C ILE A 169 16.65 -8.69 -1.41
N ASP A 170 16.98 -9.74 -0.68
CA ASP A 170 18.34 -10.29 -0.65
C ASP A 170 18.65 -11.00 -1.98
N ALA A 171 19.28 -10.26 -2.89
CA ALA A 171 19.72 -10.77 -4.18
C ALA A 171 20.95 -11.71 -4.07
N GLY A 172 21.49 -11.93 -2.89
CA GLY A 172 22.53 -12.92 -2.62
C GLY A 172 21.96 -14.27 -2.18
N HIS A 173 20.66 -14.35 -1.86
CA HIS A 173 20.03 -15.60 -1.47
C HIS A 173 20.03 -16.60 -2.65
N PRO A 174 20.48 -17.87 -2.46
CA PRO A 174 20.59 -18.85 -3.54
C PRO A 174 19.32 -19.02 -4.37
N ASP A 175 18.15 -19.11 -3.70
CA ASP A 175 16.86 -19.31 -4.37
C ASP A 175 16.36 -18.06 -5.12
N LEU A 176 16.96 -16.88 -4.90
CA LEU A 176 16.50 -15.61 -5.47
C LEU A 176 17.49 -14.97 -6.43
N ALA A 177 18.78 -15.33 -6.35
CA ALA A 177 19.84 -14.67 -7.10
C ALA A 177 19.60 -14.66 -8.62
N ALA A 178 19.02 -15.74 -9.17
CA ALA A 178 18.70 -15.82 -10.60
C ALA A 178 17.43 -15.05 -10.99
N ALA A 179 16.51 -14.80 -10.04
CA ALA A 179 15.25 -14.10 -10.29
C ALA A 179 15.37 -12.58 -10.18
N VAL A 180 16.16 -12.07 -9.23
CA VAL A 180 16.30 -10.62 -9.00
C VAL A 180 17.05 -9.95 -10.14
N ASP A 181 16.45 -8.92 -10.72
CA ASP A 181 17.03 -8.11 -11.78
C ASP A 181 17.41 -6.72 -11.27
N PRO A 182 18.73 -6.44 -11.09
CA PRO A 182 19.20 -5.14 -10.61
C PRO A 182 18.84 -3.96 -11.53
N SER A 183 18.66 -4.20 -12.84
CA SER A 183 18.42 -3.12 -13.83
C SER A 183 17.05 -2.47 -13.70
N VAL A 184 16.12 -3.16 -13.03
CA VAL A 184 14.74 -2.70 -12.77
C VAL A 184 14.47 -2.48 -11.27
N SER A 185 15.49 -2.67 -10.42
CA SER A 185 15.40 -2.49 -8.97
C SER A 185 15.77 -1.07 -8.53
N ALA A 186 15.16 -0.58 -7.45
CA ALA A 186 15.46 0.72 -6.86
C ALA A 186 15.01 0.83 -5.39
N GLY A 187 15.73 1.65 -4.61
CA GLY A 187 15.26 2.14 -3.33
C GLY A 187 14.40 3.38 -3.52
N CYS A 188 13.27 3.42 -2.84
CA CYS A 188 12.29 4.51 -2.88
C CYS A 188 12.07 5.19 -1.52
N VAL A 189 12.78 4.78 -0.48
CA VAL A 189 12.60 5.29 0.90
C VAL A 189 12.77 6.81 1.00
N SER A 190 13.57 7.42 0.12
CA SER A 190 13.73 8.89 0.06
C SER A 190 12.55 9.61 -0.62
N GLY A 191 11.63 8.89 -1.26
CA GLY A 191 10.58 9.43 -2.13
C GLY A 191 11.05 9.68 -3.58
N ALA A 192 12.32 9.42 -3.87
CA ALA A 192 12.90 9.43 -5.23
C ALA A 192 13.64 8.10 -5.47
N PRO A 193 13.67 7.58 -6.73
CA PRO A 193 14.32 6.30 -6.99
C PRO A 193 15.85 6.40 -6.90
N ASP A 194 16.45 5.45 -6.19
CA ASP A 194 17.90 5.25 -6.08
C ASP A 194 18.25 3.85 -6.57
N THR A 195 19.02 3.75 -7.66
CA THR A 195 19.37 2.47 -8.31
C THR A 195 20.62 1.80 -7.75
N ARG A 196 21.30 2.43 -6.79
CA ARG A 196 22.44 1.80 -6.11
C ARG A 196 21.97 0.56 -5.35
N ARG A 197 22.79 -0.49 -5.37
CA ARG A 197 22.44 -1.79 -4.79
C ARG A 197 22.05 -1.68 -3.31
N GLU A 198 22.78 -0.88 -2.55
CA GLU A 198 22.57 -0.68 -1.12
C GLU A 198 21.20 -0.03 -0.82
N ALA A 199 20.64 0.71 -1.78
CA ALA A 199 19.37 1.41 -1.61
C ALA A 199 18.15 0.47 -1.73
N TRP A 200 18.26 -0.65 -2.45
CA TRP A 200 17.15 -1.56 -2.71
C TRP A 200 17.32 -2.97 -2.09
N GLN A 201 18.47 -3.24 -1.44
CA GLN A 201 18.64 -4.44 -0.63
C GLN A 201 17.95 -4.30 0.73
N PRO A 202 17.63 -5.42 1.40
CA PRO A 202 17.11 -5.38 2.76
C PRO A 202 18.16 -4.83 3.72
N SER A 203 17.70 -4.17 4.79
CA SER A 203 18.54 -3.67 5.88
C SER A 203 18.10 -4.31 7.20
N ALA A 204 17.38 -3.59 8.05
CA ALA A 204 16.88 -4.11 9.33
C ALA A 204 15.63 -5.00 9.18
N PHE A 205 14.93 -4.89 8.05
CA PHE A 205 13.68 -5.60 7.79
C PHE A 205 13.85 -6.60 6.65
N GLU A 206 13.51 -7.85 6.90
CA GLU A 206 13.72 -9.00 5.97
C GLU A 206 12.45 -9.44 5.22
N HIS A 207 11.32 -8.78 5.49
CA HIS A 207 9.99 -9.16 5.00
C HIS A 207 9.91 -9.29 3.46
N GLY A 208 10.51 -8.36 2.71
CA GLY A 208 10.49 -8.38 1.25
C GLY A 208 11.22 -9.58 0.64
N THR A 209 12.24 -10.12 1.33
CA THR A 209 12.90 -11.35 0.90
C THR A 209 11.97 -12.55 1.02
N HIS A 210 11.16 -12.60 2.10
CA HIS A 210 10.16 -13.66 2.29
C HIS A 210 9.08 -13.61 1.22
N VAL A 211 8.51 -12.44 0.98
CA VAL A 211 7.53 -12.19 -0.08
C VAL A 211 8.08 -12.59 -1.45
N ALA A 212 9.32 -12.22 -1.76
CA ALA A 212 9.97 -12.54 -3.02
C ALA A 212 10.13 -14.06 -3.24
N GLY A 213 10.46 -14.80 -2.18
CA GLY A 213 10.58 -16.26 -2.24
C GLY A 213 9.25 -16.94 -2.55
N THR A 214 8.17 -16.52 -1.91
CA THR A 214 6.83 -17.04 -2.22
C THR A 214 6.45 -16.81 -3.69
N ILE A 215 6.89 -15.68 -4.31
CA ILE A 215 6.62 -15.40 -5.71
C ILE A 215 7.51 -16.26 -6.62
N ALA A 216 8.85 -16.28 -6.41
CA ALA A 216 9.79 -16.72 -7.44
C ALA A 216 11.06 -17.39 -6.90
N ALA A 217 11.05 -18.03 -5.74
CA ALA A 217 12.14 -18.88 -5.32
C ALA A 217 12.38 -19.97 -6.37
N ALA A 218 13.66 -20.32 -6.58
CA ALA A 218 14.08 -21.24 -7.64
C ALA A 218 13.45 -22.63 -7.48
N ASN A 219 13.08 -23.24 -8.60
CA ASN A 219 12.62 -24.63 -8.63
C ASN A 219 13.79 -25.53 -9.07
N ASP A 220 14.75 -25.74 -8.18
CA ASP A 220 15.99 -26.49 -8.47
C ASP A 220 16.21 -27.70 -7.54
N GLY A 221 15.19 -28.05 -6.75
CA GLY A 221 15.23 -29.18 -5.80
C GLY A 221 16.02 -28.87 -4.54
N LYS A 222 16.18 -27.57 -4.21
CA LYS A 222 16.80 -27.10 -2.97
C LYS A 222 15.96 -25.99 -2.39
N GLY A 223 16.04 -25.81 -1.05
CA GLY A 223 15.33 -24.75 -0.36
C GLY A 223 13.83 -24.78 -0.61
N THR A 224 13.25 -23.61 -0.87
CA THR A 224 11.81 -23.43 -1.17
C THR A 224 11.60 -23.18 -2.66
N THR A 225 10.35 -23.38 -3.11
CA THR A 225 9.96 -23.09 -4.49
C THR A 225 8.89 -22.01 -4.53
N GLY A 226 9.01 -21.01 -5.38
CA GLY A 226 7.99 -19.97 -5.55
C GLY A 226 6.87 -20.39 -6.49
N VAL A 227 5.76 -19.65 -6.53
CA VAL A 227 4.60 -19.91 -7.41
C VAL A 227 4.98 -19.77 -8.89
N ALA A 228 5.84 -18.82 -9.23
CA ALA A 228 6.26 -18.50 -10.60
C ALA A 228 7.80 -18.40 -10.69
N PRO A 229 8.56 -19.48 -10.50
CA PRO A 229 10.02 -19.43 -10.40
C PRO A 229 10.74 -18.98 -11.69
N GLY A 230 10.05 -18.95 -12.82
CA GLY A 230 10.61 -18.51 -14.11
C GLY A 230 10.50 -17.01 -14.38
N VAL A 231 9.90 -16.19 -13.51
CA VAL A 231 9.79 -14.74 -13.73
C VAL A 231 11.02 -13.98 -13.23
N ARG A 232 11.10 -12.67 -13.53
CA ARG A 232 12.08 -11.77 -12.94
C ARG A 232 11.46 -10.93 -11.84
N LEU A 233 12.25 -10.60 -10.82
CA LEU A 233 11.87 -9.76 -9.71
C LEU A 233 12.59 -8.41 -9.78
N ALA A 234 11.83 -7.32 -9.61
CA ALA A 234 12.35 -6.00 -9.30
C ALA A 234 12.22 -5.77 -7.78
N SER A 235 13.34 -5.59 -7.09
CA SER A 235 13.34 -5.15 -5.69
C SER A 235 13.07 -3.65 -5.65
N VAL A 236 11.92 -3.24 -5.11
CA VAL A 236 11.56 -1.84 -4.97
C VAL A 236 11.39 -1.55 -3.48
N LYS A 237 12.47 -1.07 -2.83
CA LYS A 237 12.45 -0.85 -1.39
C LYS A 237 11.66 0.41 -1.05
N VAL A 238 10.48 0.24 -0.45
CA VAL A 238 9.59 1.30 0.02
C VAL A 238 9.43 1.32 1.55
N VAL A 239 9.74 0.22 2.22
CA VAL A 239 9.73 0.07 3.68
C VAL A 239 11.07 0.54 4.22
N ASP A 240 11.05 1.44 5.20
CA ASP A 240 12.25 1.91 5.89
C ASP A 240 12.73 0.94 6.99
N ASP A 241 13.81 1.30 7.67
CA ASP A 241 14.44 0.46 8.70
C ASP A 241 13.61 0.34 10.00
N ASP A 242 12.61 1.19 10.17
CA ASP A 242 11.62 1.11 11.25
C ASP A 242 10.40 0.24 10.89
N GLY A 243 10.36 -0.32 9.68
CA GLY A 243 9.26 -1.12 9.17
C GLY A 243 8.09 -0.29 8.68
N TYR A 244 8.35 0.92 8.20
CA TYR A 244 7.33 1.90 7.87
C TYR A 244 7.31 2.22 6.36
N VAL A 245 6.11 2.42 5.82
CA VAL A 245 5.93 2.86 4.42
C VAL A 245 5.37 4.27 4.43
N SER A 246 6.20 5.25 4.11
CA SER A 246 5.74 6.61 3.92
C SER A 246 4.97 6.76 2.60
N PRO A 247 4.00 7.69 2.50
CA PRO A 247 3.28 7.93 1.24
C PRO A 247 4.21 8.28 0.09
N GLU A 248 5.26 9.06 0.35
CA GLU A 248 6.25 9.44 -0.65
C GLU A 248 7.07 8.25 -1.16
N SER A 249 7.40 7.29 -0.28
CA SER A 249 8.11 6.07 -0.70
C SER A 249 7.21 5.15 -1.53
N ALA A 250 5.95 5.00 -1.15
CA ALA A 250 4.98 4.21 -1.90
C ALA A 250 4.70 4.82 -3.29
N VAL A 251 4.47 6.14 -3.38
CA VAL A 251 4.30 6.84 -4.66
C VAL A 251 5.53 6.63 -5.56
N CYS A 252 6.75 6.78 -5.03
CA CYS A 252 7.98 6.48 -5.77
C CYS A 252 7.97 5.05 -6.31
N GLY A 253 7.60 4.05 -5.49
CA GLY A 253 7.55 2.65 -5.89
C GLY A 253 6.60 2.39 -7.05
N PHE A 254 5.38 2.90 -7.00
CA PHE A 254 4.40 2.77 -8.10
C PHE A 254 4.85 3.48 -9.36
N MET A 255 5.41 4.69 -9.25
CA MET A 255 5.95 5.43 -10.40
C MET A 255 7.13 4.71 -11.03
N TRP A 256 8.02 4.12 -10.23
CA TRP A 256 9.13 3.30 -10.71
C TRP A 256 8.62 2.07 -11.46
N ALA A 257 7.71 1.30 -10.88
CA ALA A 257 7.11 0.14 -11.51
C ALA A 257 6.48 0.48 -12.87
N ALA A 258 5.74 1.61 -12.94
CA ALA A 258 5.10 2.09 -14.17
C ALA A 258 6.11 2.43 -15.28
N THR A 259 7.34 2.84 -14.93
CA THR A 259 8.37 3.26 -15.90
C THR A 259 9.31 2.13 -16.31
N LYS A 260 9.40 1.06 -15.51
CA LYS A 260 10.33 -0.05 -15.71
C LYS A 260 9.72 -1.30 -16.34
N GLY A 261 8.50 -1.21 -16.85
CA GLY A 261 7.85 -2.33 -17.53
C GLY A 261 7.46 -3.47 -16.60
N VAL A 262 7.26 -3.16 -15.31
CA VAL A 262 6.70 -4.11 -14.34
C VAL A 262 5.30 -4.50 -14.77
N ARG A 263 4.98 -5.80 -14.74
CA ARG A 263 3.69 -6.33 -15.15
C ARG A 263 2.74 -6.53 -13.98
N VAL A 264 3.27 -6.97 -12.85
CA VAL A 264 2.52 -7.20 -11.62
C VAL A 264 3.30 -6.61 -10.46
N VAL A 265 2.62 -5.89 -9.58
CA VAL A 265 3.18 -5.33 -8.33
C VAL A 265 2.61 -6.09 -7.15
N ASN A 266 3.48 -6.52 -6.25
CA ASN A 266 3.16 -6.96 -4.91
C ASN A 266 3.27 -5.80 -3.93
N SER A 267 2.20 -5.53 -3.17
CA SER A 267 2.16 -4.54 -2.10
C SER A 267 1.70 -5.20 -0.80
N SER A 268 2.63 -5.80 -0.06
CA SER A 268 2.34 -6.48 1.20
C SER A 268 2.49 -5.53 2.40
N PHE A 269 1.86 -4.33 2.31
CA PHE A 269 1.95 -3.29 3.33
C PHE A 269 0.70 -2.41 3.34
N THR A 270 0.53 -1.65 4.43
CA THR A 270 -0.35 -0.48 4.48
C THR A 270 0.50 0.78 4.47
N ALA A 271 0.19 1.73 3.56
CA ALA A 271 0.94 2.97 3.42
C ALA A 271 0.36 4.09 4.30
N GLY A 272 1.25 4.83 4.95
CA GLY A 272 0.91 6.01 5.75
C GLY A 272 0.96 5.76 7.26
N PRO A 273 0.79 6.83 8.07
CA PRO A 273 0.85 6.74 9.53
C PRO A 273 -0.40 6.12 10.14
N TRP A 274 -1.44 5.89 9.36
CA TRP A 274 -2.73 5.35 9.80
C TRP A 274 -2.99 3.98 9.18
N THR A 275 -3.67 3.12 9.92
CA THR A 275 -4.16 1.84 9.40
C THR A 275 -5.19 2.06 8.29
N LEU A 276 -6.06 3.06 8.45
CA LEU A 276 -7.04 3.49 7.46
C LEU A 276 -6.85 4.97 7.14
N THR A 277 -6.92 5.33 5.86
CA THR A 277 -6.72 6.70 5.37
C THR A 277 -8.01 7.25 4.78
N CYS A 278 -8.48 8.37 5.33
CA CYS A 278 -9.75 8.97 4.91
C CYS A 278 -9.60 9.81 3.63
N LYS A 279 -10.66 9.79 2.80
CA LYS A 279 -10.69 10.45 1.49
C LYS A 279 -11.43 11.81 1.50
N ASP A 280 -11.76 12.33 2.68
CA ASP A 280 -12.44 13.61 2.83
C ASP A 280 -11.52 14.78 2.45
N LYS A 281 -11.89 15.58 1.45
CA LYS A 281 -11.06 16.67 0.90
C LYS A 281 -10.63 17.73 1.93
N GLY A 282 -11.27 17.78 3.08
CA GLY A 282 -10.93 18.68 4.18
C GLY A 282 -9.84 18.16 5.12
N SER A 283 -9.47 16.89 5.04
CA SER A 283 -8.49 16.25 5.93
C SER A 283 -7.08 16.23 5.32
N GLU A 284 -6.07 16.23 6.17
CA GLU A 284 -4.67 16.01 5.74
C GLU A 284 -4.48 14.62 5.12
N GLN A 285 -5.28 13.63 5.57
CA GLN A 285 -5.28 12.28 5.03
C GLN A 285 -5.65 12.22 3.55
N TRP A 286 -6.47 13.16 3.10
CA TRP A 286 -6.82 13.28 1.67
C TRP A 286 -5.58 13.43 0.78
N VAL A 287 -4.55 14.13 1.24
CA VAL A 287 -3.30 14.33 0.48
C VAL A 287 -2.64 12.98 0.20
N VAL A 288 -2.57 12.13 1.23
CA VAL A 288 -2.01 10.78 1.14
C VAL A 288 -2.86 9.91 0.21
N HIS A 289 -4.17 9.89 0.45
CA HIS A 289 -5.11 9.12 -0.36
C HIS A 289 -5.03 9.52 -1.84
N GLU A 290 -5.07 10.81 -2.14
CA GLU A 290 -5.07 11.32 -3.51
C GLU A 290 -3.73 11.05 -4.21
N ALA A 291 -2.60 11.23 -3.55
CA ALA A 291 -1.29 10.94 -4.11
C ALA A 291 -1.15 9.45 -4.46
N MET A 292 -1.54 8.57 -3.54
CA MET A 292 -1.53 7.12 -3.75
C MET A 292 -2.47 6.70 -4.88
N ARG A 293 -3.71 7.22 -4.88
CA ARG A 293 -4.69 6.96 -5.92
C ARG A 293 -4.15 7.35 -7.31
N ARG A 294 -3.51 8.51 -7.43
CA ARG A 294 -2.92 8.97 -8.69
C ARG A 294 -1.78 8.08 -9.16
N ALA A 295 -0.89 7.68 -8.25
CA ALA A 295 0.25 6.82 -8.57
C ALA A 295 -0.20 5.42 -9.03
N VAL A 296 -1.12 4.78 -8.30
CA VAL A 296 -1.69 3.48 -8.66
C VAL A 296 -2.46 3.56 -9.99
N THR A 297 -3.31 4.60 -10.17
CA THR A 297 -4.03 4.79 -11.43
C THR A 297 -3.06 4.96 -12.60
N TYR A 298 -1.98 5.72 -12.43
CA TYR A 298 -0.97 5.88 -13.47
C TYR A 298 -0.29 4.55 -13.79
N ALA A 299 0.11 3.78 -12.77
CA ALA A 299 0.71 2.47 -12.95
C ALA A 299 -0.24 1.50 -13.70
N THR A 300 -1.51 1.46 -13.31
CA THR A 300 -2.55 0.66 -14.00
C THR A 300 -2.69 1.05 -15.47
N ASN A 301 -2.73 2.35 -15.77
CA ASN A 301 -2.80 2.86 -17.15
C ASN A 301 -1.52 2.55 -17.96
N ARG A 302 -0.41 2.26 -17.29
CA ARG A 302 0.85 1.79 -17.91
C ARG A 302 0.93 0.27 -18.02
N GLY A 303 -0.13 -0.45 -17.68
CA GLY A 303 -0.22 -1.90 -17.81
C GLY A 303 0.25 -2.68 -16.59
N VAL A 304 0.41 -2.04 -15.44
CA VAL A 304 0.81 -2.67 -14.17
C VAL A 304 -0.44 -3.13 -13.40
N LEU A 305 -0.55 -4.42 -13.11
CA LEU A 305 -1.53 -4.96 -12.18
C LEU A 305 -0.99 -4.84 -10.75
N THR A 306 -1.73 -4.19 -9.86
CA THR A 306 -1.38 -4.12 -8.43
C THR A 306 -2.19 -5.14 -7.65
N VAL A 307 -1.52 -5.93 -6.81
CA VAL A 307 -2.11 -6.86 -5.85
C VAL A 307 -1.63 -6.45 -4.46
N ALA A 308 -2.54 -6.29 -3.52
CA ALA A 308 -2.20 -5.76 -2.21
C ALA A 308 -2.88 -6.51 -1.06
N ALA A 309 -2.20 -6.58 0.07
CA ALA A 309 -2.75 -7.04 1.34
C ALA A 309 -3.82 -6.06 1.86
N ILE A 310 -4.91 -6.60 2.42
CA ILE A 310 -6.00 -5.76 2.97
C ILE A 310 -5.91 -5.52 4.48
N GLY A 311 -4.84 -5.97 5.13
CA GLY A 311 -4.57 -5.70 6.55
C GLY A 311 -4.74 -6.90 7.47
N ASN A 312 -4.19 -6.75 8.70
CA ASN A 312 -4.09 -7.81 9.70
C ASN A 312 -4.77 -7.44 11.04
N GLU A 313 -5.78 -6.59 10.99
CA GLU A 313 -6.50 -6.08 12.16
C GLU A 313 -7.80 -6.83 12.45
N GLY A 314 -8.15 -7.85 11.65
CA GLY A 314 -9.42 -8.58 11.78
C GLY A 314 -10.66 -7.70 11.54
N THR A 315 -10.49 -6.57 10.85
CA THR A 315 -11.52 -5.54 10.72
C THR A 315 -12.41 -5.79 9.50
N ASN A 316 -13.72 -5.57 9.67
CA ASN A 316 -14.64 -5.47 8.54
C ASN A 316 -14.49 -4.10 7.86
N LEU A 317 -13.76 -4.07 6.76
CA LEU A 317 -13.46 -2.84 6.01
C LEU A 317 -14.68 -2.33 5.23
N ALA A 318 -15.63 -3.18 4.86
CA ALA A 318 -16.86 -2.74 4.16
C ALA A 318 -17.71 -1.79 5.01
N SER A 319 -17.55 -1.80 6.33
CA SER A 319 -18.21 -0.87 7.24
C SER A 319 -17.33 0.33 7.63
N ALA A 320 -16.08 0.37 7.19
CA ALA A 320 -15.15 1.45 7.50
C ALA A 320 -15.46 2.71 6.66
N LYS A 321 -15.20 3.90 7.24
CA LYS A 321 -15.35 5.17 6.53
C LYS A 321 -14.11 5.59 5.73
N CYS A 322 -12.99 4.95 6.02
CA CYS A 322 -11.66 5.26 5.48
C CYS A 322 -11.06 3.99 4.90
N ASP A 323 -10.17 4.11 3.94
CA ASP A 323 -9.65 3.02 3.11
C ASP A 323 -8.29 2.50 3.61
N ALA A 324 -8.06 1.20 3.57
CA ALA A 324 -6.73 0.60 3.76
C ALA A 324 -5.93 0.73 2.44
N LEU A 325 -4.88 1.57 2.44
CA LEU A 325 -4.11 1.85 1.24
C LEU A 325 -2.88 0.94 1.11
N PRO A 326 -2.57 0.42 -0.10
CA PRO A 326 -3.28 0.62 -1.36
C PRO A 326 -4.42 -0.39 -1.64
N GLY A 327 -4.70 -1.35 -0.74
CA GLY A 327 -5.57 -2.50 -0.96
C GLY A 327 -6.99 -2.15 -1.43
N GLU A 328 -7.55 -1.02 -1.00
CA GLU A 328 -8.89 -0.58 -1.37
C GLU A 328 -8.93 0.43 -2.52
N LEU A 329 -7.79 0.73 -3.15
CA LEU A 329 -7.79 1.62 -4.31
C LEU A 329 -8.36 0.92 -5.55
N ARG A 330 -9.15 1.65 -6.31
CA ARG A 330 -9.73 1.14 -7.55
C ARG A 330 -8.67 0.59 -8.51
N GLY A 331 -8.85 -0.66 -8.95
CA GLY A 331 -7.95 -1.36 -9.87
C GLY A 331 -6.83 -2.11 -9.17
N VAL A 332 -6.82 -2.14 -7.86
CA VAL A 332 -6.00 -3.02 -7.03
C VAL A 332 -6.79 -4.28 -6.73
N ILE A 333 -6.12 -5.42 -6.67
CA ILE A 333 -6.69 -6.68 -6.16
C ILE A 333 -6.40 -6.76 -4.67
N GLY A 334 -7.44 -6.68 -3.85
CA GLY A 334 -7.36 -6.85 -2.41
C GLY A 334 -7.30 -8.33 -2.02
N VAL A 335 -6.30 -8.72 -1.23
CA VAL A 335 -6.08 -10.13 -0.85
C VAL A 335 -6.27 -10.34 0.64
N SER A 336 -7.21 -11.20 1.00
CA SER A 336 -7.40 -11.73 2.36
C SER A 336 -6.55 -12.99 2.59
N SER A 337 -6.45 -13.41 3.84
CA SER A 337 -5.63 -14.55 4.25
C SER A 337 -6.46 -15.69 4.80
N ILE A 338 -6.07 -16.93 4.44
CA ILE A 338 -6.55 -18.17 5.03
C ILE A 338 -5.42 -18.97 5.68
N GLY A 339 -5.80 -19.80 6.64
CA GLY A 339 -4.93 -20.79 7.23
C GLY A 339 -4.96 -22.13 6.51
N ALA A 340 -4.25 -23.12 7.08
CA ALA A 340 -4.10 -24.45 6.50
C ALA A 340 -5.43 -25.26 6.46
N ASP A 341 -6.40 -24.89 7.27
CA ASP A 341 -7.75 -25.47 7.26
C ASP A 341 -8.71 -24.79 6.26
N ARG A 342 -8.21 -23.84 5.46
CA ARG A 342 -8.95 -23.06 4.46
C ARG A 342 -9.96 -22.07 5.08
N THR A 343 -9.90 -21.84 6.38
CA THR A 343 -10.71 -20.83 7.07
C THR A 343 -10.00 -19.48 7.04
N LYS A 344 -10.76 -18.36 6.99
CA LYS A 344 -10.21 -17.00 7.09
C LYS A 344 -9.31 -16.92 8.32
N ALA A 345 -8.08 -16.45 8.14
CA ALA A 345 -7.17 -16.24 9.25
C ALA A 345 -7.75 -15.20 10.24
N SER A 346 -7.59 -15.46 11.53
CA SER A 346 -8.18 -14.64 12.59
C SER A 346 -7.86 -13.16 12.46
N TYR A 347 -6.62 -12.85 12.12
CA TYR A 347 -6.11 -11.50 11.94
C TYR A 347 -6.54 -10.86 10.61
N SER A 348 -6.90 -11.65 9.58
CA SER A 348 -7.18 -11.10 8.26
C SER A 348 -8.35 -10.13 8.30
N SER A 349 -8.11 -8.88 7.89
CA SER A 349 -9.20 -7.95 7.58
C SER A 349 -10.03 -8.52 6.44
N TYR A 350 -11.27 -8.07 6.30
CA TYR A 350 -12.26 -8.63 5.37
C TYR A 350 -13.30 -7.59 5.00
N GLY A 351 -14.18 -7.91 4.07
CA GLY A 351 -15.33 -7.07 3.72
C GLY A 351 -15.83 -7.37 2.31
N LEU A 352 -17.14 -7.37 2.13
CA LEU A 352 -17.76 -7.54 0.82
C LEU A 352 -17.42 -6.34 -0.07
N GLY A 353 -16.83 -6.61 -1.24
CA GLY A 353 -16.34 -5.57 -2.15
C GLY A 353 -14.93 -5.07 -1.84
N ILE A 354 -14.25 -5.65 -0.84
CA ILE A 354 -12.89 -5.29 -0.42
C ILE A 354 -11.92 -6.43 -0.68
N ALA A 355 -12.22 -7.63 -0.15
CA ALA A 355 -11.49 -8.83 -0.54
C ALA A 355 -11.93 -9.23 -1.95
N ASP A 356 -10.99 -9.23 -2.90
CA ASP A 356 -11.24 -9.74 -4.26
C ASP A 356 -10.90 -11.21 -4.37
N LEU A 357 -9.82 -11.65 -3.71
CA LEU A 357 -9.32 -13.02 -3.67
C LEU A 357 -8.77 -13.35 -2.29
N THR A 358 -8.66 -14.63 -2.02
CA THR A 358 -7.96 -15.13 -0.85
C THR A 358 -6.82 -16.07 -1.24
N ALA A 359 -5.83 -16.19 -0.36
CA ALA A 359 -4.70 -17.09 -0.52
C ALA A 359 -4.13 -17.53 0.85
N PRO A 360 -3.26 -18.55 0.89
CA PRO A 360 -2.61 -18.98 2.10
C PRO A 360 -1.73 -17.87 2.69
N GLY A 361 -2.03 -17.42 3.89
CA GLY A 361 -1.18 -16.52 4.68
C GLY A 361 -0.85 -17.11 6.05
N GLY A 362 -1.45 -18.25 6.39
CA GLY A 362 -1.29 -18.93 7.66
C GLY A 362 -2.17 -18.34 8.76
N ASP A 363 -2.30 -19.06 9.88
CA ASP A 363 -2.94 -18.57 11.10
C ASP A 363 -2.31 -19.21 12.32
N HIS A 364 -1.75 -18.41 13.23
CA HIS A 364 -1.15 -18.87 14.48
C HIS A 364 -2.13 -19.57 15.44
N ARG A 365 -3.45 -19.33 15.30
CA ARG A 365 -4.49 -19.92 16.12
C ARG A 365 -4.83 -21.34 15.70
N GLN A 366 -4.55 -21.70 14.46
CA GLN A 366 -4.73 -23.05 13.98
C GLN A 366 -3.68 -23.95 14.63
N LYS A 367 -4.13 -24.98 15.36
CA LYS A 367 -3.22 -25.90 16.06
C LYS A 367 -2.25 -26.51 15.04
N PRO A 368 -0.95 -26.33 15.23
CA PRO A 368 0.01 -26.82 14.27
C PRO A 368 0.00 -28.35 14.29
N GLN A 369 -0.20 -28.97 13.13
CA GLN A 369 0.13 -30.38 12.95
C GLN A 369 1.66 -30.58 12.81
N SER A 370 2.42 -29.48 12.78
CA SER A 370 3.86 -29.46 12.56
C SER A 370 4.50 -28.25 13.27
N ALA A 371 5.83 -28.26 13.40
CA ALA A 371 6.62 -27.23 14.10
C ALA A 371 6.53 -25.80 13.47
N ASN A 372 5.88 -25.65 12.31
CA ASN A 372 5.74 -24.39 11.56
C ASN A 372 4.55 -23.53 12.00
N GLN A 373 3.78 -23.95 13.01
CA GLN A 373 2.64 -23.20 13.58
C GLN A 373 1.61 -22.71 12.53
N GLY A 374 1.44 -23.41 11.41
CA GLY A 374 0.50 -23.06 10.36
C GLY A 374 0.88 -21.81 9.53
N CYS A 375 2.11 -21.32 9.66
CA CYS A 375 2.62 -20.19 8.88
C CYS A 375 3.25 -20.63 7.54
N VAL A 376 3.47 -19.66 6.64
CA VAL A 376 4.04 -19.86 5.31
C VAL A 376 5.56 -19.88 5.40
N LEU A 377 6.20 -20.91 4.82
CA LEU A 377 7.66 -21.03 4.71
C LEU A 377 8.14 -20.32 3.44
N SER A 378 9.12 -19.44 3.59
CA SER A 378 9.80 -18.83 2.44
C SER A 378 11.21 -18.37 2.79
N THR A 379 11.90 -17.78 1.82
CA THR A 379 13.27 -17.26 1.95
C THR A 379 13.33 -16.06 2.90
N VAL A 380 14.38 -15.97 3.70
CA VAL A 380 14.78 -14.77 4.45
C VAL A 380 16.27 -14.53 4.24
N PRO A 381 16.84 -13.36 4.51
CA PRO A 381 18.28 -13.18 4.42
C PRO A 381 19.03 -14.28 5.17
N ALA A 382 19.95 -14.94 4.45
CA ALA A 382 20.76 -16.06 4.94
C ALA A 382 19.99 -17.34 5.33
N GLY A 383 18.74 -17.57 4.85
CA GLY A 383 18.02 -18.80 5.14
C GLY A 383 16.53 -18.77 4.83
N TYR A 384 15.75 -19.43 5.67
CA TYR A 384 14.30 -19.60 5.51
C TYR A 384 13.57 -19.30 6.81
N GLY A 385 12.35 -18.79 6.70
CA GLY A 385 11.52 -18.41 7.85
C GLY A 385 10.04 -18.69 7.63
N TYR A 386 9.30 -18.83 8.74
CA TYR A 386 7.85 -18.99 8.74
C TYR A 386 7.19 -17.68 9.16
N TYR A 387 6.35 -17.10 8.29
CA TYR A 387 5.62 -15.89 8.57
C TYR A 387 4.14 -16.10 8.33
N CYS A 388 3.29 -15.46 9.13
CA CYS A 388 1.86 -15.41 8.94
C CYS A 388 1.41 -13.97 8.69
N GLY A 389 0.44 -13.76 7.78
CA GLY A 389 -0.11 -12.44 7.46
C GLY A 389 -0.78 -12.40 6.10
N THR A 390 -1.65 -11.42 5.86
CA THR A 390 -2.12 -11.09 4.51
C THR A 390 -0.95 -10.74 3.59
N SER A 391 0.17 -10.31 4.17
CA SER A 391 1.44 -10.10 3.46
C SER A 391 2.00 -11.38 2.82
N MET A 392 1.72 -12.57 3.38
CA MET A 392 2.14 -13.86 2.82
C MET A 392 1.10 -14.42 1.86
N ALA A 393 -0.17 -14.07 2.01
CA ALA A 393 -1.23 -14.40 1.07
C ALA A 393 -1.07 -13.67 -0.27
N THR A 394 -0.76 -12.38 -0.23
CA THR A 394 -0.62 -11.51 -1.41
C THR A 394 0.37 -12.05 -2.46
N PRO A 395 1.60 -12.49 -2.12
CA PRO A 395 2.56 -12.99 -3.10
C PRO A 395 2.11 -14.29 -3.80
N HIS A 396 1.24 -15.10 -3.22
CA HIS A 396 0.64 -16.24 -3.90
C HIS A 396 -0.23 -15.78 -5.09
N VAL A 397 -1.10 -14.79 -4.85
CA VAL A 397 -1.93 -14.19 -5.91
C VAL A 397 -1.07 -13.52 -6.98
N VAL A 398 0.00 -12.82 -6.56
CA VAL A 398 0.98 -12.20 -7.47
C VAL A 398 1.68 -13.24 -8.34
N GLY A 399 2.09 -14.36 -7.77
CA GLY A 399 2.72 -15.45 -8.52
C GLY A 399 1.77 -16.04 -9.59
N VAL A 400 0.50 -16.27 -9.22
CA VAL A 400 -0.52 -16.73 -10.18
C VAL A 400 -0.80 -15.68 -11.25
N ALA A 401 -0.84 -14.39 -10.90
CA ALA A 401 -0.95 -13.30 -11.86
C ALA A 401 0.24 -13.27 -12.83
N ALA A 402 1.44 -13.57 -12.34
CA ALA A 402 2.65 -13.63 -13.16
C ALA A 402 2.65 -14.84 -14.11
N LEU A 403 2.11 -15.99 -13.69
CA LEU A 403 1.87 -17.14 -14.58
C LEU A 403 0.90 -16.77 -15.70
N LEU A 404 -0.23 -16.13 -15.37
CA LEU A 404 -1.20 -15.62 -16.36
C LEU A 404 -0.58 -14.59 -17.30
N ALA A 405 0.19 -13.63 -16.79
CA ALA A 405 0.86 -12.63 -17.61
C ALA A 405 1.92 -13.26 -18.54
N SER A 406 2.53 -14.37 -18.13
CA SER A 406 3.47 -15.14 -18.94
C SER A 406 2.77 -15.85 -20.09
N ARG A 407 1.57 -16.39 -19.83
CA ARG A 407 0.75 -17.10 -20.83
C ARG A 407 0.04 -16.13 -21.78
N PHE A 408 -0.39 -14.97 -21.26
CA PHE A 408 -1.14 -13.96 -22.00
C PHE A 408 -0.41 -12.61 -21.98
N PRO A 409 0.70 -12.45 -22.71
CA PRO A 409 1.56 -11.27 -22.60
C PRO A 409 0.87 -9.95 -23.04
N SER A 410 -0.16 -10.02 -23.87
CA SER A 410 -0.96 -8.86 -24.29
C SER A 410 -2.10 -8.51 -23.33
N ALA A 411 -2.41 -9.35 -22.33
CA ALA A 411 -3.48 -9.08 -21.38
C ALA A 411 -3.13 -7.89 -20.48
N GLY A 412 -3.95 -6.84 -20.50
CA GLY A 412 -3.82 -5.71 -19.56
C GLY A 412 -4.32 -6.03 -18.15
N PRO A 413 -4.16 -5.11 -17.18
CA PRO A 413 -4.54 -5.34 -15.78
C PRO A 413 -5.98 -5.83 -15.61
N THR A 414 -6.95 -5.20 -16.25
CA THR A 414 -8.37 -5.60 -16.17
C THR A 414 -8.61 -7.03 -16.67
N ALA A 415 -7.94 -7.44 -17.74
CA ALA A 415 -8.05 -8.80 -18.26
C ALA A 415 -7.42 -9.81 -17.30
N LEU A 416 -6.25 -9.50 -16.74
CA LEU A 416 -5.59 -10.35 -15.74
C LEU A 416 -6.45 -10.47 -14.46
N THR A 417 -7.05 -9.37 -13.98
CA THR A 417 -7.99 -9.41 -12.84
C THR A 417 -9.14 -10.37 -13.10
N LYS A 418 -9.78 -10.26 -14.28
CA LYS A 418 -10.88 -11.15 -14.64
C LYS A 418 -10.44 -12.62 -14.73
N MET A 419 -9.26 -12.89 -15.30
CA MET A 419 -8.70 -14.23 -15.36
C MET A 419 -8.42 -14.79 -13.96
N LEU A 420 -7.88 -13.98 -13.07
CA LEU A 420 -7.63 -14.34 -11.67
C LEU A 420 -8.94 -14.70 -10.94
N SER A 421 -9.99 -13.89 -11.09
CA SER A 421 -11.30 -14.19 -10.48
C SER A 421 -11.90 -15.48 -11.05
N ASN A 422 -11.83 -15.69 -12.37
CA ASN A 422 -12.43 -16.85 -13.02
C ASN A 422 -11.74 -18.19 -12.71
N GLN A 423 -10.44 -18.17 -12.38
CA GLN A 423 -9.68 -19.38 -12.05
C GLN A 423 -9.76 -19.77 -10.58
N ALA A 424 -10.24 -18.86 -9.72
CA ALA A 424 -10.30 -19.07 -8.28
C ALA A 424 -11.24 -20.23 -7.92
N GLU A 425 -10.90 -20.94 -6.86
CA GLU A 425 -11.75 -21.97 -6.29
C GLU A 425 -12.71 -21.33 -5.29
N THR A 426 -14.01 -21.45 -5.51
CA THR A 426 -15.01 -20.84 -4.63
C THR A 426 -14.94 -21.40 -3.22
N LEU A 427 -14.99 -20.49 -2.24
CA LEU A 427 -15.09 -20.81 -0.82
C LEU A 427 -16.35 -20.16 -0.26
N PRO A 428 -17.36 -20.95 0.19
CA PRO A 428 -18.55 -20.39 0.80
C PRO A 428 -18.23 -19.75 2.16
N CYS A 429 -19.06 -18.82 2.59
CA CYS A 429 -19.02 -18.35 3.98
C CYS A 429 -19.13 -19.54 4.94
N PRO A 430 -18.28 -19.63 5.97
CA PRO A 430 -18.42 -20.63 7.00
C PRO A 430 -19.75 -20.43 7.74
N SER A 431 -20.39 -21.52 8.13
CA SER A 431 -21.62 -21.48 8.97
C SER A 431 -21.31 -21.11 10.41
N ASP A 432 -20.06 -21.33 10.81
CA ASP A 432 -19.53 -21.06 12.12
C ASP A 432 -18.13 -20.45 12.01
N TYR A 433 -17.91 -19.32 12.66
CA TYR A 433 -16.63 -18.64 12.74
C TYR A 433 -16.34 -18.19 14.18
N ASP A 434 -16.64 -19.08 15.13
CA ASP A 434 -16.23 -19.00 16.52
C ASP A 434 -14.87 -19.70 16.67
N LEU A 435 -13.79 -18.91 16.65
CA LEU A 435 -12.42 -19.43 16.62
C LEU A 435 -11.87 -19.79 18.00
N ASN A 436 -12.58 -19.44 19.06
CA ASN A 436 -12.16 -19.64 20.43
C ASN A 436 -13.13 -20.48 21.28
N ASP A 437 -14.22 -20.98 20.62
CA ASP A 437 -15.25 -21.83 21.23
C ASP A 437 -15.96 -21.14 22.44
N ASP A 438 -16.17 -19.81 22.36
CA ASP A 438 -16.86 -19.05 23.42
C ASP A 438 -18.38 -18.87 23.16
N GLY A 439 -18.87 -19.35 22.04
CA GLY A 439 -20.25 -19.28 21.62
C GLY A 439 -20.61 -17.99 20.87
N ALA A 440 -19.64 -17.12 20.58
CA ALA A 440 -19.80 -15.91 19.80
C ALA A 440 -19.04 -15.96 18.49
N GLN A 441 -19.62 -15.42 17.42
CA GLN A 441 -18.92 -15.34 16.13
C GLN A 441 -17.87 -14.24 16.16
N ASP A 442 -16.58 -14.56 15.91
CA ASP A 442 -15.47 -13.62 15.85
C ASP A 442 -15.56 -12.65 14.65
N ALA A 443 -16.25 -13.05 13.59
CA ALA A 443 -16.54 -12.21 12.41
C ALA A 443 -17.76 -12.72 11.66
N ALA A 444 -18.42 -11.82 10.92
CA ALA A 444 -19.56 -12.14 10.09
C ALA A 444 -19.19 -12.13 8.60
N CYS A 445 -19.30 -13.27 7.95
CA CYS A 445 -19.18 -13.37 6.50
C CYS A 445 -20.51 -12.97 5.83
N SER A 446 -20.45 -12.18 4.78
CA SER A 446 -21.60 -11.77 3.98
C SER A 446 -21.32 -11.98 2.50
N GLY A 447 -22.38 -12.23 1.70
CA GLY A 447 -22.26 -12.43 0.27
C GLY A 447 -22.78 -13.81 -0.18
N TYR A 448 -22.25 -14.28 -1.30
CA TYR A 448 -22.66 -15.53 -1.97
C TYR A 448 -21.52 -16.55 -1.97
N ALA A 449 -21.80 -17.77 -2.40
CA ALA A 449 -20.77 -18.82 -2.44
C ALA A 449 -19.62 -18.49 -3.38
N ASP A 450 -19.87 -17.78 -4.46
CA ASP A 450 -18.91 -17.40 -5.50
C ASP A 450 -18.32 -16.00 -5.32
N TYR A 451 -18.86 -15.21 -4.37
CA TYR A 451 -18.33 -13.90 -4.00
C TYR A 451 -18.79 -13.46 -2.61
N ASN A 452 -17.87 -13.41 -1.65
CA ASN A 452 -18.20 -13.05 -0.27
C ASN A 452 -17.09 -12.22 0.41
N GLY A 453 -17.45 -11.68 1.57
CA GLY A 453 -16.58 -10.73 2.29
C GLY A 453 -15.33 -11.35 2.92
N PHE A 454 -15.24 -12.66 3.09
CA PHE A 454 -14.06 -13.33 3.62
C PHE A 454 -13.05 -13.67 2.52
N TYR A 455 -13.52 -14.17 1.38
CA TYR A 455 -12.70 -14.82 0.37
C TYR A 455 -12.76 -14.16 -1.01
N GLY A 456 -13.57 -13.10 -1.19
CA GLY A 456 -13.80 -12.52 -2.50
C GLY A 456 -14.36 -13.58 -3.47
N HIS A 457 -13.74 -13.71 -4.65
CA HIS A 457 -14.06 -14.75 -5.63
C HIS A 457 -13.56 -16.15 -5.22
N GLY A 458 -12.82 -16.26 -4.12
CA GLY A 458 -12.33 -17.53 -3.59
C GLY A 458 -10.81 -17.65 -3.54
N LEU A 459 -10.35 -18.87 -3.36
CA LEU A 459 -8.95 -19.25 -3.25
C LEU A 459 -8.29 -19.23 -4.63
N VAL A 460 -7.20 -18.49 -4.75
CA VAL A 460 -6.38 -18.47 -5.97
C VAL A 460 -5.88 -19.88 -6.33
N ASN A 461 -5.91 -20.26 -7.62
CA ASN A 461 -5.55 -21.60 -8.10
C ASN A 461 -4.56 -21.52 -9.27
N ALA A 462 -3.30 -21.88 -9.02
CA ALA A 462 -2.21 -21.77 -10.00
C ALA A 462 -2.41 -22.74 -11.17
N LEU A 463 -2.93 -23.96 -10.93
CA LEU A 463 -3.14 -24.94 -11.97
C LEU A 463 -4.18 -24.48 -13.00
N ASN A 464 -5.29 -23.91 -12.53
CA ASN A 464 -6.32 -23.36 -13.42
C ASN A 464 -5.79 -22.19 -14.26
N ALA A 465 -4.83 -21.42 -13.74
CA ALA A 465 -4.24 -20.29 -14.45
C ALA A 465 -3.35 -20.71 -15.64
N VAL A 466 -2.81 -21.94 -15.63
CA VAL A 466 -1.87 -22.42 -16.66
C VAL A 466 -2.46 -23.48 -17.59
N ARG A 467 -3.61 -24.01 -17.30
CA ARG A 467 -4.41 -24.90 -18.18
C ARG A 467 -5.32 -24.10 -19.08
#